data_0a6d1902953258f31fd248e5d121fec0
#
_entry.id   0a6d1902953258f31fd248e5d121fec0
#
_cell.length_a   1.000
_cell.length_b   1.000
_cell.length_c   1.000
_cell.angle_alpha   90.00
_cell.angle_beta   90.00
_cell.angle_gamma   90.00
#
_symmetry.space_group_name_H-M   'P 1'
#
loop_
_entity.id
_entity.type
_entity.pdbx_description
1 polymer ?
#
loop_
_entity_poly.entity_id
_entity_poly.type
_entity_poly.pdbx_seq_one_letter_code
_entity_poly.pdbx_strand_id
1 'polypeptide(L)'
;AQAEAEEAAQAEAEVLLGPLIEAFSESLEAFVFPILGNGFVVQQVNRSCQADIGMLHEAMGRLGLEVEGEDATVRALLEAEAAQQRHPTPGRLDEPSGALGLLWIRRCLSFQHAILHGARLEDEHEHGSVKAVADAAYAAFYAPYHGWLVRKTFQMALAAVPSRDELFMRIAPSVDEDEVIELCLREVGECADTMRLVIDSMARCFDTLQLDDRRKI
;
A
#
# COMPACT_ATOMS: atom_id res chain seq x y z
N ALA A 1 -30.18 3.03 0.30
CA ALA A 1 -30.21 4.11 1.33
C ALA A 1 -29.44 3.74 2.61
N GLN A 2 -29.69 2.56 3.21
CA GLN A 2 -29.00 2.15 4.45
C GLN A 2 -27.56 1.70 4.15
N ALA A 3 -27.34 0.91 3.10
CA ALA A 3 -26.02 0.52 2.62
C ALA A 3 -25.20 1.72 2.11
N GLU A 4 -25.83 2.66 1.42
CA GLU A 4 -25.20 3.91 0.97
C GLU A 4 -24.82 4.82 2.15
N ALA A 5 -25.60 4.83 3.24
CA ALA A 5 -25.29 5.57 4.47
C ALA A 5 -24.15 4.92 5.25
N GLU A 6 -24.09 3.58 5.32
CA GLU A 6 -22.98 2.83 5.91
C GLU A 6 -21.71 2.97 5.08
N GLU A 7 -21.79 2.92 3.76
CA GLU A 7 -20.68 3.17 2.84
C GLU A 7 -20.16 4.62 2.92
N ALA A 8 -21.08 5.60 3.07
CA ALA A 8 -20.70 7.00 3.30
C ALA A 8 -20.06 7.21 4.70
N ALA A 9 -20.56 6.55 5.74
CA ALA A 9 -19.98 6.62 7.07
C ALA A 9 -18.61 5.93 7.15
N GLN A 10 -18.43 4.79 6.47
CA GLN A 10 -17.12 4.15 6.31
C GLN A 10 -16.16 4.98 5.46
N ALA A 11 -16.68 5.72 4.48
CA ALA A 11 -15.91 6.65 3.66
C ALA A 11 -15.38 7.87 4.44
N GLU A 12 -16.01 8.22 5.56
CA GLU A 12 -15.56 9.29 6.47
C GLU A 12 -14.62 8.80 7.58
N ALA A 13 -14.38 7.48 7.70
CA ALA A 13 -13.49 6.96 8.72
C ALA A 13 -12.08 7.54 8.56
N GLU A 14 -11.63 8.23 9.59
CA GLU A 14 -10.28 8.79 9.63
C GLU A 14 -9.24 7.68 9.80
N VAL A 15 -8.19 7.71 8.99
CA VAL A 15 -7.08 6.76 9.08
C VAL A 15 -6.06 7.28 10.08
N LEU A 16 -5.91 6.57 11.20
CA LEU A 16 -4.91 6.87 12.23
C LEU A 16 -3.51 6.49 11.74
N LEU A 17 -2.52 7.34 11.99
CA LEU A 17 -1.14 7.16 11.51
C LEU A 17 -0.43 6.01 12.21
N GLY A 18 -0.57 5.87 13.52
CA GLY A 18 0.06 4.77 14.28
C GLY A 18 -0.37 3.39 13.78
N PRO A 19 -1.67 3.06 13.82
CA PRO A 19 -2.19 1.81 13.26
C PRO A 19 -1.87 1.61 11.77
N LEU A 20 -1.86 2.67 10.96
CA LEU A 20 -1.47 2.59 9.55
C LEU A 20 -0.01 2.14 9.38
N ILE A 21 0.92 2.74 10.15
CA ILE A 21 2.35 2.42 10.10
C ILE A 21 2.59 0.96 10.55
N GLU A 22 1.93 0.54 11.62
CA GLU A 22 2.02 -0.83 12.14
C GLU A 22 1.49 -1.83 11.11
N ALA A 23 0.25 -1.69 10.66
CA ALA A 23 -0.37 -2.55 9.66
C ALA A 23 0.40 -2.57 8.33
N PHE A 24 0.93 -1.42 7.90
CA PHE A 24 1.77 -1.36 6.71
C PHE A 24 3.07 -2.14 6.89
N SER A 25 3.73 -2.02 8.03
CA SER A 25 4.97 -2.76 8.34
C SER A 25 4.72 -4.26 8.35
N GLU A 26 3.65 -4.71 9.00
CA GLU A 26 3.24 -6.11 9.04
C GLU A 26 2.90 -6.64 7.63
N SER A 27 2.23 -5.83 6.81
CA SER A 27 1.86 -6.21 5.44
C SER A 27 3.07 -6.45 4.53
N LEU A 28 4.19 -5.78 4.77
CA LEU A 28 5.43 -6.03 4.03
C LEU A 28 5.95 -7.46 4.27
N GLU A 29 5.93 -7.90 5.52
CA GLU A 29 6.37 -9.24 5.91
C GLU A 29 5.37 -10.31 5.48
N ALA A 30 4.08 -10.05 5.68
CA ALA A 30 3.02 -11.01 5.40
C ALA A 30 2.77 -11.23 3.90
N PHE A 31 2.88 -10.18 3.08
CA PHE A 31 2.48 -10.24 1.67
C PHE A 31 3.59 -9.89 0.69
N VAL A 32 4.30 -8.76 0.88
CA VAL A 32 5.27 -8.29 -0.12
C VAL A 32 6.44 -9.24 -0.25
N PHE A 33 6.99 -9.72 0.85
CA PHE A 33 8.14 -10.62 0.82
C PHE A 33 7.77 -12.01 0.26
N PRO A 34 6.66 -12.65 0.62
CA PRO A 34 6.19 -13.85 -0.03
C PRO A 34 5.95 -13.70 -1.54
N ILE A 35 5.42 -12.55 -1.99
CA ILE A 35 5.17 -12.27 -3.41
C ILE A 35 6.48 -12.11 -4.19
N LEU A 36 7.39 -11.28 -3.69
CA LEU A 36 8.63 -10.93 -4.40
C LEU A 36 9.77 -11.93 -4.17
N GLY A 37 9.60 -12.89 -3.24
CA GLY A 37 10.62 -13.84 -2.84
C GLY A 37 11.75 -13.19 -2.03
N ASN A 38 12.88 -13.90 -1.92
CA ASN A 38 14.05 -13.43 -1.18
C ASN A 38 15.12 -12.89 -2.13
N GLY A 39 15.81 -11.83 -1.71
CA GLY A 39 16.96 -11.35 -2.45
C GLY A 39 17.11 -9.84 -2.47
N PHE A 40 17.91 -9.35 -3.43
CA PHE A 40 18.27 -7.94 -3.55
C PHE A 40 17.04 -7.03 -3.70
N VAL A 41 16.02 -7.45 -4.47
CA VAL A 41 14.82 -6.62 -4.72
C VAL A 41 14.03 -6.41 -3.44
N VAL A 42 13.80 -7.48 -2.66
CA VAL A 42 13.09 -7.38 -1.37
C VAL A 42 13.82 -6.43 -0.42
N GLN A 43 15.15 -6.53 -0.36
CA GLN A 43 15.94 -5.61 0.48
C GLN A 43 15.80 -4.15 0.03
N GLN A 44 15.74 -3.88 -1.28
CA GLN A 44 15.53 -2.52 -1.80
C GLN A 44 14.11 -2.02 -1.50
N VAL A 45 13.09 -2.85 -1.71
CA VAL A 45 11.70 -2.50 -1.38
C VAL A 45 11.58 -2.21 0.11
N ASN A 46 12.09 -3.09 0.98
CA ASN A 46 12.07 -2.88 2.42
C ASN A 46 12.76 -1.56 2.82
N ARG A 47 13.95 -1.30 2.29
CA ARG A 47 14.67 -0.04 2.56
C ARG A 47 13.87 1.19 2.14
N SER A 48 13.23 1.16 0.98
CA SER A 48 12.35 2.24 0.51
C SER A 48 11.17 2.44 1.46
N CYS A 49 10.45 1.37 1.79
CA CYS A 49 9.30 1.44 2.70
C CYS A 49 9.69 1.93 4.10
N GLN A 50 10.85 1.52 4.63
CA GLN A 50 11.37 2.02 5.90
C GLN A 50 11.72 3.52 5.83
N ALA A 51 12.22 4.00 4.69
CA ALA A 51 12.46 5.43 4.48
C ALA A 51 11.13 6.22 4.44
N ASP A 52 10.09 5.68 3.80
CA ASP A 52 8.75 6.29 3.78
C ASP A 52 8.16 6.39 5.20
N ILE A 53 8.26 5.32 5.99
CA ILE A 53 7.86 5.31 7.41
C ILE A 53 8.68 6.33 8.21
N GLY A 54 9.99 6.42 7.97
CA GLY A 54 10.89 7.39 8.60
C GLY A 54 10.45 8.83 8.34
N MET A 55 10.04 9.15 7.11
CA MET A 55 9.49 10.48 6.76
C MET A 55 8.21 10.79 7.55
N LEU A 56 7.34 9.79 7.79
CA LEU A 56 6.15 9.98 8.61
C LEU A 56 6.50 10.29 10.07
N HIS A 57 7.37 9.49 10.70
CA HIS A 57 7.78 9.71 12.08
C HIS A 57 8.44 11.09 12.26
N GLU A 58 9.28 11.51 11.30
CA GLU A 58 9.90 12.83 11.34
C GLU A 58 8.86 13.95 11.19
N ALA A 59 7.89 13.80 10.28
CA ALA A 59 6.82 14.76 10.10
C ALA A 59 5.93 14.85 11.34
N MET A 60 5.52 13.71 11.92
CA MET A 60 4.75 13.66 13.16
C MET A 60 5.48 14.35 14.32
N GLY A 61 6.78 14.08 14.48
CA GLY A 61 7.59 14.74 15.49
C GLY A 61 7.66 16.27 15.31
N ARG A 62 7.81 16.76 14.07
CA ARG A 62 7.81 18.22 13.77
C ARG A 62 6.45 18.86 14.06
N LEU A 63 5.36 18.14 13.85
CA LEU A 63 3.98 18.63 14.01
C LEU A 63 3.46 18.44 15.44
N GLY A 64 4.19 17.75 16.32
CA GLY A 64 3.75 17.42 17.67
C GLY A 64 2.62 16.40 17.72
N LEU A 65 2.49 15.56 16.68
CA LEU A 65 1.53 14.46 16.62
C LEU A 65 2.11 13.23 17.32
N GLU A 66 1.42 12.72 18.31
CA GLU A 66 1.82 11.48 19.00
C GLU A 66 1.33 10.25 18.23
N VAL A 67 2.19 9.23 18.07
CA VAL A 67 1.87 8.01 17.27
C VAL A 67 0.60 7.30 17.77
N GLU A 68 0.40 7.29 19.08
CA GLU A 68 -0.78 6.69 19.74
C GLU A 68 -1.94 7.68 19.93
N GLY A 69 -1.79 8.92 19.46
CA GLY A 69 -2.79 9.97 19.61
C GLY A 69 -3.98 9.79 18.67
N GLU A 70 -5.20 9.95 19.21
CA GLU A 70 -6.43 9.91 18.41
C GLU A 70 -6.49 11.02 17.36
N ASP A 71 -5.76 12.12 17.56
CA ASP A 71 -5.67 13.25 16.61
C ASP A 71 -4.60 13.03 15.52
N ALA A 72 -3.77 11.99 15.63
CA ALA A 72 -2.71 11.68 14.67
C ALA A 72 -3.28 10.93 13.45
N THR A 73 -3.99 11.66 12.59
CA THR A 73 -4.63 11.11 11.39
C THR A 73 -3.87 11.47 10.12
N VAL A 74 -4.08 10.70 9.05
CA VAL A 74 -3.57 11.02 7.70
C VAL A 74 -4.01 12.42 7.30
N ARG A 75 -5.27 12.76 7.51
CA ARG A 75 -5.83 14.08 7.19
C ARG A 75 -5.13 15.19 7.95
N ALA A 76 -5.02 15.06 9.28
CA ALA A 76 -4.39 16.08 10.14
C ALA A 76 -2.93 16.35 9.73
N LEU A 77 -2.16 15.33 9.40
CA LEU A 77 -0.78 15.49 8.94
C LEU A 77 -0.74 16.25 7.60
N LEU A 78 -1.54 15.84 6.62
CA LEU A 78 -1.55 16.47 5.29
C LEU A 78 -2.04 17.92 5.34
N GLU A 79 -3.07 18.22 6.14
CA GLU A 79 -3.58 19.59 6.34
C GLU A 79 -2.55 20.47 7.05
N ALA A 80 -1.83 19.93 8.05
CA ALA A 80 -0.78 20.67 8.74
C ALA A 80 0.41 20.99 7.83
N GLU A 81 0.88 20.05 6.99
CA GLU A 81 1.92 20.32 5.99
C GLU A 81 1.45 21.32 4.92
N ALA A 82 0.19 21.24 4.47
CA ALA A 82 -0.40 22.19 3.55
C ALA A 82 -0.49 23.61 4.16
N ALA A 83 -0.96 23.72 5.41
CA ALA A 83 -1.04 25.00 6.13
C ALA A 83 0.33 25.66 6.34
N GLN A 84 1.39 24.86 6.52
CA GLN A 84 2.78 25.33 6.60
C GLN A 84 3.38 25.66 5.22
N GLN A 85 2.62 25.54 4.14
CA GLN A 85 3.10 25.71 2.76
C GLN A 85 4.33 24.82 2.46
N ARG A 86 4.37 23.62 3.04
CA ARG A 86 5.47 22.66 2.86
C ARG A 86 5.67 22.29 1.39
N HIS A 87 4.60 22.31 0.62
CA HIS A 87 4.57 21.94 -0.81
C HIS A 87 4.11 23.14 -1.66
N PRO A 88 4.99 24.14 -1.91
CA PRO A 88 4.60 25.38 -2.55
C PRO A 88 4.29 25.25 -4.04
N THR A 89 4.72 24.12 -4.66
CA THR A 89 4.49 23.85 -6.08
C THR A 89 3.38 22.82 -6.25
N PRO A 90 2.23 23.15 -6.88
CA PRO A 90 1.17 22.18 -7.13
C PRO A 90 1.66 20.93 -7.86
N GLY A 91 1.22 19.76 -7.42
CA GLY A 91 1.62 18.46 -7.99
C GLY A 91 3.08 18.08 -7.74
N ARG A 92 3.77 18.75 -6.81
CA ARG A 92 5.12 18.45 -6.38
C ARG A 92 5.23 18.45 -4.87
N LEU A 93 5.53 17.30 -4.30
CA LEU A 93 5.85 17.17 -2.88
C LEU A 93 7.34 17.43 -2.65
N ASP A 94 7.66 18.22 -1.64
CA ASP A 94 9.03 18.45 -1.22
C ASP A 94 9.51 17.30 -0.34
N GLU A 95 10.76 16.90 -0.50
CA GLU A 95 11.40 15.81 0.22
C GLU A 95 12.41 16.35 1.23
N PRO A 96 12.51 15.80 2.46
CA PRO A 96 11.59 14.79 3.04
C PRO A 96 10.30 15.40 3.56
N SER A 97 9.16 14.68 3.43
CA SER A 97 7.88 15.13 3.96
C SER A 97 6.97 13.95 4.31
N GLY A 98 6.04 14.16 5.25
CA GLY A 98 5.04 13.17 5.61
C GLY A 98 4.09 12.87 4.44
N ALA A 99 3.70 13.88 3.67
CA ALA A 99 2.88 13.71 2.47
C ALA A 99 3.55 12.80 1.43
N LEU A 100 4.86 12.94 1.21
CA LEU A 100 5.60 12.06 0.28
C LEU A 100 5.65 10.62 0.79
N GLY A 101 5.94 10.40 2.08
CA GLY A 101 5.90 9.08 2.69
C GLY A 101 4.53 8.42 2.57
N LEU A 102 3.45 9.15 2.92
CA LEU A 102 2.07 8.67 2.76
C LEU A 102 1.72 8.33 1.31
N LEU A 103 2.17 9.13 0.36
CA LEU A 103 1.93 8.87 -1.06
C LEU A 103 2.53 7.53 -1.51
N TRP A 104 3.77 7.23 -1.08
CA TRP A 104 4.42 5.97 -1.41
C TRP A 104 3.81 4.79 -0.66
N ILE A 105 3.43 4.94 0.61
CA ILE A 105 2.68 3.93 1.37
C ILE A 105 1.35 3.62 0.65
N ARG A 106 0.58 4.63 0.24
CA ARG A 106 -0.66 4.44 -0.52
C ARG A 106 -0.44 3.65 -1.81
N ARG A 107 0.61 3.96 -2.57
CA ARG A 107 0.97 3.23 -3.81
C ARG A 107 1.35 1.78 -3.52
N CYS A 108 2.08 1.55 -2.43
CA CYS A 108 2.45 0.20 -2.01
C CYS A 108 1.22 -0.61 -1.59
N LEU A 109 0.33 -0.04 -0.78
CA LEU A 109 -0.94 -0.67 -0.40
C LEU A 109 -1.81 -0.96 -1.62
N SER A 110 -1.89 -0.03 -2.58
CA SER A 110 -2.64 -0.23 -3.82
C SER A 110 -2.10 -1.39 -4.66
N PHE A 111 -0.79 -1.53 -4.72
CA PHE A 111 -0.14 -2.67 -5.37
C PHE A 111 -0.45 -3.99 -4.67
N GLN A 112 -0.31 -4.03 -3.34
CA GLN A 112 -0.64 -5.21 -2.53
C GLN A 112 -2.11 -5.59 -2.70
N HIS A 113 -3.02 -4.63 -2.51
CA HIS A 113 -4.45 -4.82 -2.67
C HIS A 113 -4.81 -5.44 -4.02
N ALA A 114 -4.24 -4.92 -5.12
CA ALA A 114 -4.54 -5.45 -6.45
C ALA A 114 -4.12 -6.92 -6.59
N ILE A 115 -2.96 -7.31 -6.04
CA ILE A 115 -2.49 -8.71 -6.09
C ILE A 115 -3.36 -9.60 -5.21
N LEU A 116 -3.65 -9.20 -3.95
CA LEU A 116 -4.46 -9.99 -3.03
C LEU A 116 -5.89 -10.15 -3.55
N HIS A 117 -6.47 -9.08 -4.06
CA HIS A 117 -7.79 -9.12 -4.68
C HIS A 117 -7.80 -10.04 -5.91
N GLY A 118 -6.77 -9.97 -6.77
CA GLY A 118 -6.66 -10.84 -7.93
C GLY A 118 -6.42 -12.31 -7.56
N ALA A 119 -5.65 -12.59 -6.50
CA ALA A 119 -5.42 -13.94 -6.01
C ALA A 119 -6.68 -14.58 -5.38
N ARG A 120 -7.60 -13.75 -4.85
CA ARG A 120 -8.89 -14.20 -4.31
C ARG A 120 -9.86 -14.70 -5.39
N LEU A 121 -9.76 -14.21 -6.62
CA LEU A 121 -10.68 -14.58 -7.69
C LEU A 121 -10.42 -16.04 -8.11
N GLU A 122 -11.44 -16.89 -7.98
CA GLU A 122 -11.32 -18.35 -8.13
C GLU A 122 -10.97 -18.81 -9.54
N ASP A 123 -11.24 -17.99 -10.54
CA ASP A 123 -11.09 -18.36 -11.94
C ASP A 123 -9.85 -17.74 -12.58
N GLU A 124 -8.72 -18.49 -12.53
CA GLU A 124 -7.50 -18.12 -13.25
C GLU A 124 -7.70 -17.98 -14.76
N HIS A 125 -8.74 -18.62 -15.33
CA HIS A 125 -9.05 -18.56 -16.75
C HIS A 125 -9.74 -17.26 -17.13
N GLU A 126 -10.53 -16.65 -16.25
CA GLU A 126 -11.18 -15.36 -16.49
C GLU A 126 -10.30 -14.15 -16.12
N HIS A 127 -9.46 -14.26 -15.08
CA HIS A 127 -8.73 -13.12 -14.50
C HIS A 127 -7.21 -13.19 -14.69
N GLY A 128 -6.70 -14.29 -15.26
CA GLY A 128 -5.27 -14.52 -15.46
C GLY A 128 -4.54 -14.98 -14.19
N SER A 129 -3.26 -15.31 -14.35
CA SER A 129 -2.42 -15.76 -13.22
C SER A 129 -2.09 -14.60 -12.27
N VAL A 130 -1.73 -14.91 -11.01
CA VAL A 130 -1.22 -13.92 -10.03
C VAL A 130 -0.08 -13.09 -10.62
N LYS A 131 0.77 -13.70 -11.45
CA LYS A 131 1.81 -12.96 -12.17
C LYS A 131 1.24 -11.90 -13.13
N ALA A 132 0.20 -12.21 -13.89
CA ALA A 132 -0.42 -11.24 -14.80
C ALA A 132 -1.07 -10.08 -14.01
N VAL A 133 -1.70 -10.40 -12.89
CA VAL A 133 -2.24 -9.39 -11.95
C VAL A 133 -1.12 -8.51 -11.39
N ALA A 134 0.00 -9.10 -10.96
CA ALA A 134 1.15 -8.35 -10.44
C ALA A 134 1.80 -7.45 -11.51
N ASP A 135 1.92 -7.91 -12.76
CA ASP A 135 2.39 -7.11 -13.88
C ASP A 135 1.46 -5.91 -14.15
N ALA A 136 0.14 -6.14 -14.14
CA ALA A 136 -0.86 -5.08 -14.32
C ALA A 136 -0.85 -4.08 -13.15
N ALA A 137 -0.78 -4.57 -11.91
CA ALA A 137 -0.66 -3.74 -10.71
C ALA A 137 0.61 -2.87 -10.73
N TYR A 138 1.74 -3.45 -11.11
CA TYR A 138 2.98 -2.69 -11.27
C TYR A 138 2.84 -1.60 -12.34
N ALA A 139 2.25 -1.93 -13.48
CA ALA A 139 2.03 -0.96 -14.57
C ALA A 139 1.14 0.21 -14.13
N ALA A 140 0.15 -0.06 -13.28
CA ALA A 140 -0.77 0.97 -12.78
C ALA A 140 -0.17 1.84 -11.68
N PHE A 141 0.47 1.23 -10.65
CA PHE A 141 0.80 1.92 -9.41
C PHE A 141 2.26 2.37 -9.29
N TYR A 142 3.18 1.75 -10.04
CA TYR A 142 4.61 2.05 -9.91
C TYR A 142 5.31 2.47 -11.21
N ALA A 143 5.03 1.80 -12.33
CA ALA A 143 5.73 2.04 -13.57
C ALA A 143 5.66 3.51 -14.06
N PRO A 144 4.58 4.29 -13.85
CA PRO A 144 4.56 5.69 -14.23
C PRO A 144 5.60 6.53 -13.51
N TYR A 145 5.98 6.15 -12.27
CA TYR A 145 6.82 6.91 -11.36
C TYR A 145 8.27 6.40 -11.30
N HIS A 146 8.53 5.16 -11.71
CA HIS A 146 9.86 4.57 -11.68
C HIS A 146 10.70 4.97 -12.90
N GLY A 147 11.97 5.32 -12.66
CA GLY A 147 12.98 5.49 -13.70
C GLY A 147 13.33 4.14 -14.36
N TRP A 148 14.10 4.19 -15.45
CA TRP A 148 14.43 3.00 -16.26
C TRP A 148 15.10 1.87 -15.45
N LEU A 149 16.06 2.19 -14.60
CA LEU A 149 16.80 1.19 -13.82
C LEU A 149 15.89 0.48 -12.81
N VAL A 150 15.08 1.23 -12.09
CA VAL A 150 14.12 0.69 -11.11
C VAL A 150 13.09 -0.20 -11.79
N ARG A 151 12.58 0.19 -12.97
CA ARG A 151 11.68 -0.64 -13.78
C ARG A 151 12.30 -2.00 -14.14
N LYS A 152 13.58 -2.01 -14.56
CA LYS A 152 14.29 -3.27 -14.90
C LYS A 152 14.41 -4.18 -13.69
N THR A 153 14.74 -3.63 -12.53
CA THR A 153 14.86 -4.38 -11.28
C THR A 153 13.52 -4.99 -10.88
N PHE A 154 12.43 -4.22 -10.94
CA PHE A 154 11.09 -4.73 -10.64
C PHE A 154 10.61 -5.78 -11.64
N GLN A 155 10.87 -5.62 -12.93
CA GLN A 155 10.53 -6.63 -13.94
C GLN A 155 11.19 -7.99 -13.66
N MET A 156 12.43 -7.99 -13.12
CA MET A 156 13.10 -9.23 -12.70
C MET A 156 12.40 -9.87 -11.50
N ALA A 157 11.95 -9.08 -10.53
CA ALA A 157 11.21 -9.59 -9.39
C ALA A 157 9.84 -10.15 -9.79
N LEU A 158 9.11 -9.43 -10.64
CA LEU A 158 7.80 -9.86 -11.13
C LEU A 158 7.87 -11.16 -11.97
N ALA A 159 9.01 -11.45 -12.57
CA ALA A 159 9.22 -12.72 -13.25
C ALA A 159 9.24 -13.94 -12.30
N ALA A 160 9.48 -13.71 -11.01
CA ALA A 160 9.53 -14.74 -9.97
C ALA A 160 8.26 -14.81 -9.10
N VAL A 161 7.21 -14.05 -9.46
CA VAL A 161 5.93 -14.11 -8.75
C VAL A 161 5.35 -15.53 -8.83
N PRO A 162 5.00 -16.14 -7.68
CA PRO A 162 4.53 -17.51 -7.61
C PRO A 162 3.11 -17.69 -8.17
N SER A 163 2.68 -18.93 -8.35
CA SER A 163 1.26 -19.25 -8.55
C SER A 163 0.44 -18.89 -7.31
N ARG A 164 -0.88 -18.87 -7.42
CA ARG A 164 -1.79 -18.57 -6.30
C ARG A 164 -1.57 -19.53 -5.13
N ASP A 165 -1.57 -20.82 -5.42
CA ASP A 165 -1.47 -21.84 -4.38
C ASP A 165 -0.09 -21.79 -3.69
N GLU A 166 0.97 -21.59 -4.46
CA GLU A 166 2.32 -21.39 -3.91
C GLU A 166 2.40 -20.10 -3.09
N LEU A 167 1.71 -19.01 -3.50
CA LEU A 167 1.62 -17.78 -2.71
C LEU A 167 0.93 -18.02 -1.37
N PHE A 168 -0.19 -18.72 -1.36
CA PHE A 168 -0.93 -19.02 -0.13
C PHE A 168 -0.13 -19.90 0.81
N MET A 169 0.57 -20.92 0.31
CA MET A 169 1.50 -21.72 1.12
C MET A 169 2.65 -20.90 1.70
N ARG A 170 3.10 -19.85 1.01
CA ARG A 170 4.13 -18.94 1.52
C ARG A 170 3.59 -17.98 2.59
N ILE A 171 2.34 -17.54 2.45
CA ILE A 171 1.69 -16.64 3.42
C ILE A 171 1.35 -17.40 4.72
N ALA A 172 0.89 -18.63 4.61
CA ALA A 172 0.47 -19.45 5.76
C ALA A 172 1.22 -20.79 5.84
N PRO A 173 2.54 -20.78 6.05
CA PRO A 173 3.39 -21.99 5.96
C PRO A 173 3.15 -23.02 7.07
N SER A 174 2.42 -22.66 8.11
CA SER A 174 2.07 -23.55 9.24
C SER A 174 0.71 -24.24 9.12
N VAL A 175 -0.04 -23.96 8.03
CA VAL A 175 -1.35 -24.56 7.75
C VAL A 175 -1.17 -25.74 6.80
N ASP A 176 -1.97 -26.81 7.01
CA ASP A 176 -1.96 -27.97 6.13
C ASP A 176 -2.36 -27.58 4.70
N GLU A 177 -1.73 -28.19 3.70
CA GLU A 177 -1.90 -27.85 2.27
C GLU A 177 -3.37 -27.92 1.83
N ASP A 178 -4.14 -28.88 2.37
CA ASP A 178 -5.57 -29.04 2.04
C ASP A 178 -6.46 -27.94 2.62
N GLU A 179 -6.04 -27.26 3.69
CA GLU A 179 -6.81 -26.22 4.38
C GLU A 179 -6.35 -24.79 4.02
N VAL A 180 -5.10 -24.63 3.57
CA VAL A 180 -4.48 -23.32 3.38
C VAL A 180 -5.21 -22.47 2.33
N ILE A 181 -5.69 -23.08 1.26
CA ILE A 181 -6.36 -22.36 0.16
C ILE A 181 -7.66 -21.74 0.66
N GLU A 182 -8.52 -22.54 1.33
CA GLU A 182 -9.80 -22.04 1.85
C GLU A 182 -9.61 -20.94 2.90
N LEU A 183 -8.66 -21.16 3.82
CA LEU A 183 -8.30 -20.18 4.84
C LEU A 183 -7.82 -18.87 4.20
N CYS A 184 -6.85 -18.94 3.27
CA CYS A 184 -6.29 -17.76 2.62
C CYS A 184 -7.32 -17.03 1.75
N LEU A 185 -8.19 -17.72 1.04
CA LEU A 185 -9.27 -17.08 0.25
C LEU A 185 -10.16 -16.20 1.13
N ARG A 186 -10.49 -16.65 2.34
CA ARG A 186 -11.28 -15.88 3.30
C ARG A 186 -10.48 -14.71 3.90
N GLU A 187 -9.35 -15.00 4.54
CA GLU A 187 -8.57 -14.02 5.29
C GLU A 187 -7.95 -12.95 4.37
N VAL A 188 -7.41 -13.36 3.22
CA VAL A 188 -6.89 -12.44 2.19
C VAL A 188 -8.01 -11.56 1.62
N GLY A 189 -9.22 -12.12 1.50
CA GLY A 189 -10.40 -11.37 1.08
C GLY A 189 -10.75 -10.23 2.03
N GLU A 190 -10.87 -10.53 3.33
CA GLU A 190 -11.17 -9.54 4.37
C GLU A 190 -10.07 -8.47 4.46
N CYS A 191 -8.81 -8.90 4.37
CA CYS A 191 -7.67 -7.99 4.36
C CYS A 191 -7.71 -7.04 3.14
N ALA A 192 -7.98 -7.57 1.94
CA ALA A 192 -8.08 -6.76 0.73
C ALA A 192 -9.23 -5.74 0.82
N ASP A 193 -10.39 -6.14 1.33
CA ASP A 193 -11.53 -5.23 1.50
C ASP A 193 -11.21 -4.10 2.50
N THR A 194 -10.52 -4.40 3.60
CA THR A 194 -10.04 -3.39 4.57
C THR A 194 -9.00 -2.47 3.94
N MET A 195 -8.00 -3.02 3.22
CA MET A 195 -6.99 -2.21 2.52
C MET A 195 -7.63 -1.21 1.55
N ARG A 196 -8.68 -1.63 0.83
CA ARG A 196 -9.39 -0.75 -0.11
C ARG A 196 -9.95 0.48 0.60
N LEU A 197 -10.60 0.30 1.76
CA LEU A 197 -11.15 1.42 2.53
C LEU A 197 -10.07 2.42 2.96
N VAL A 198 -8.93 1.93 3.42
CA VAL A 198 -7.78 2.77 3.79
C VAL A 198 -7.24 3.53 2.58
N ILE A 199 -7.01 2.84 1.46
CA ILE A 199 -6.51 3.43 0.20
C ILE A 199 -7.45 4.54 -0.28
N ASP A 200 -8.76 4.29 -0.30
CA ASP A 200 -9.77 5.23 -0.75
C ASP A 200 -9.85 6.46 0.17
N SER A 201 -9.74 6.27 1.49
CA SER A 201 -9.67 7.38 2.45
C SER A 201 -8.42 8.23 2.23
N MET A 202 -7.25 7.61 2.10
CA MET A 202 -6.01 8.33 1.78
C MET A 202 -6.12 9.08 0.44
N ALA A 203 -6.66 8.44 -0.60
CA ALA A 203 -6.83 9.07 -1.92
C ALA A 203 -7.67 10.34 -1.84
N ARG A 204 -8.81 10.30 -1.12
CA ARG A 204 -9.65 11.49 -0.93
C ARG A 204 -8.91 12.63 -0.23
N CYS A 205 -8.07 12.35 0.77
CA CYS A 205 -7.26 13.37 1.42
C CYS A 205 -6.28 14.03 0.44
N PHE A 206 -5.57 13.23 -0.36
CA PHE A 206 -4.64 13.72 -1.37
C PHE A 206 -5.33 14.55 -2.47
N ASP A 207 -6.49 14.08 -2.94
CA ASP A 207 -7.27 14.77 -3.99
C ASP A 207 -7.82 16.11 -3.48
N THR A 208 -8.38 16.13 -2.27
CA THR A 208 -8.93 17.33 -1.65
C THR A 208 -7.87 18.43 -1.48
N LEU A 209 -6.64 18.02 -1.09
CA LEU A 209 -5.53 18.95 -0.84
C LEU A 209 -4.63 19.16 -2.08
N GLN A 210 -4.94 18.49 -3.21
CA GLN A 210 -4.17 18.55 -4.46
C GLN A 210 -2.68 18.17 -4.28
N LEU A 211 -2.41 17.14 -3.46
CA LEU A 211 -1.07 16.70 -3.10
C LEU A 211 -0.57 15.47 -3.90
N ASP A 212 -1.28 15.05 -4.96
CA ASP A 212 -0.86 13.88 -5.77
C ASP A 212 0.35 14.24 -6.67
N ASP A 213 1.54 13.77 -6.29
CA ASP A 213 2.78 13.98 -7.02
C ASP A 213 2.98 12.88 -8.07
N ARG A 214 3.03 13.26 -9.35
CA ARG A 214 3.16 12.36 -10.49
C ARG A 214 4.56 12.32 -11.11
N ARG A 215 5.54 12.90 -10.46
CA ARG A 215 6.92 12.88 -10.96
C ARG A 215 7.54 11.49 -10.91
N LYS A 216 8.53 11.28 -11.77
CA LYS A 216 9.38 10.09 -11.75
C LYS A 216 10.52 10.27 -10.77
N ILE A 217 10.87 9.18 -10.09
CA ILE A 217 12.06 9.02 -9.27
C ILE A 217 13.07 8.09 -9.94
#